data_69d80a7dbd39c4d9a25a55327d226a2b
#
_entry.id   69d80a7dbd39c4d9a25a55327d226a2b
#
_cell.length_a   1.000
_cell.length_b   1.000
_cell.length_c   1.000
_cell.angle_alpha   90.00
_cell.angle_beta   90.00
_cell.angle_gamma   90.00
#
_symmetry.space_group_name_H-M   'P 1'
#
loop_
_entity.id
_entity.type
_entity.pdbx_description
1 polymer ?
#
loop_
_entity_poly.entity_id
_entity_poly.type
_entity_poly.pdbx_seq_one_letter_code
_entity_poly.pdbx_strand_id
1 'polypeptide(L)'
;MEKKDLKIIFLGTPEFAVESLDKIVENGYNVVAVVTMPDKPAGRGHNLLQSPVKQYAVSKNIPVLQPVNLKDEDFVEQLRSYGADLFVVIAFRMLPEVVWQMPRLGTFNLHASLLPDYRGAAPINWAVINGDTKTGVTTFFLKHEIDTGDVIDRMSVEINPEDNVGDVHDRLMSLGADLTLKTLGKILDGTLETKPQSAFADECQSPRPAPKIFKETCHVDWNRSVVDVHNLVRGLSPYPAAWSIIEDDGPLTGRHVKIFETQIDSSSSTNLIPGRMIVIGKDKIAVDCSDGRLLIKKLQLQGKKAMPADEFLRGAKLVNPRLI
;
A
#
# COMPACT_ATOMS: atom_id res chain seq x y z
N MET A 1 16.44 -6.73 30.00
CA MET A 1 14.98 -7.04 30.04
C MET A 1 14.75 -8.22 29.12
N GLU A 2 13.99 -9.25 29.54
CA GLU A 2 13.68 -10.37 28.64
C GLU A 2 12.50 -10.03 27.72
N LYS A 3 12.38 -10.73 26.59
CA LYS A 3 11.29 -10.49 25.61
C LYS A 3 9.90 -10.59 26.26
N LYS A 4 9.69 -11.55 27.16
CA LYS A 4 8.42 -11.76 27.88
C LYS A 4 8.05 -10.64 28.86
N ASP A 5 9.04 -9.85 29.29
CA ASP A 5 8.84 -8.74 30.23
C ASP A 5 8.45 -7.45 29.50
N LEU A 6 8.77 -7.33 28.22
CA LEU A 6 8.41 -6.18 27.40
C LEU A 6 6.95 -6.29 26.97
N LYS A 7 6.07 -5.54 27.64
CA LYS A 7 4.65 -5.48 27.30
C LYS A 7 4.42 -4.60 26.06
N ILE A 8 3.91 -5.18 25.01
CA ILE A 8 3.66 -4.51 23.72
C ILE A 8 2.17 -4.41 23.47
N ILE A 9 1.68 -3.23 23.09
CA ILE A 9 0.40 -3.12 22.38
C ILE A 9 0.72 -2.92 20.90
N PHE A 10 0.08 -3.76 20.06
CA PHE A 10 0.20 -3.71 18.63
C PHE A 10 -1.03 -3.01 18.02
N LEU A 11 -0.81 -2.01 17.12
CA LEU A 11 -1.86 -1.27 16.46
C LEU A 11 -1.74 -1.48 14.94
N GLY A 12 -2.73 -2.16 14.35
CA GLY A 12 -2.70 -2.48 12.92
C GLY A 12 -4.07 -2.90 12.39
N THR A 13 -4.23 -2.94 11.07
CA THR A 13 -5.52 -3.32 10.47
C THR A 13 -5.39 -4.30 9.32
N PRO A 14 -4.65 -4.00 8.21
CA PRO A 14 -4.60 -4.84 7.02
C PRO A 14 -3.64 -6.03 7.18
N GLU A 15 -3.63 -6.88 6.18
CA GLU A 15 -2.75 -8.04 6.10
C GLU A 15 -1.26 -7.68 6.21
N PHE A 16 -0.86 -6.54 5.66
CA PHE A 16 0.49 -6.00 5.78
C PHE A 16 0.99 -5.96 7.25
N ALA A 17 0.10 -5.71 8.20
CA ALA A 17 0.45 -5.66 9.62
C ALA A 17 0.51 -7.06 10.27
N VAL A 18 -0.16 -8.06 9.69
CA VAL A 18 -0.26 -9.41 10.29
C VAL A 18 1.09 -10.11 10.33
N GLU A 19 1.89 -10.04 9.27
CA GLU A 19 3.19 -10.73 9.23
C GLU A 19 4.15 -10.20 10.32
N SER A 20 4.14 -8.89 10.55
CA SER A 20 4.91 -8.31 11.65
C SER A 20 4.39 -8.74 13.02
N LEU A 21 3.07 -8.77 13.21
CA LEU A 21 2.46 -9.24 14.45
C LEU A 21 2.78 -10.72 14.71
N ASP A 22 2.68 -11.56 13.68
CA ASP A 22 3.02 -12.97 13.75
C ASP A 22 4.48 -13.18 14.16
N LYS A 23 5.42 -12.49 13.49
CA LYS A 23 6.84 -12.57 13.86
C LYS A 23 7.12 -12.10 15.29
N ILE A 24 6.44 -11.05 15.78
CA ILE A 24 6.57 -10.60 17.17
C ILE A 24 6.14 -11.70 18.14
N VAL A 25 4.97 -12.28 17.92
CA VAL A 25 4.39 -13.33 18.78
C VAL A 25 5.23 -14.61 18.74
N GLU A 26 5.57 -15.10 17.54
CA GLU A 26 6.35 -16.33 17.37
C GLU A 26 7.79 -16.22 17.90
N ASN A 27 8.33 -15.00 18.02
CA ASN A 27 9.63 -14.76 18.65
C ASN A 27 9.56 -14.56 20.17
N GLY A 28 8.39 -14.80 20.79
CA GLY A 28 8.22 -14.83 22.24
C GLY A 28 8.13 -13.45 22.91
N TYR A 29 7.79 -12.40 22.15
CA TYR A 29 7.48 -11.09 22.72
C TYR A 29 6.07 -11.09 23.33
N ASN A 30 5.88 -10.30 24.36
CA ASN A 30 4.63 -10.23 25.12
C ASN A 30 3.67 -9.19 24.50
N VAL A 31 2.86 -9.59 23.54
CA VAL A 31 1.78 -8.76 23.01
C VAL A 31 0.57 -8.86 23.93
N VAL A 32 0.37 -7.84 24.77
CA VAL A 32 -0.69 -7.81 25.79
C VAL A 32 -2.05 -7.44 25.25
N ALA A 33 -2.11 -6.72 24.14
CA ALA A 33 -3.36 -6.40 23.42
C ALA A 33 -3.06 -5.96 21.97
N VAL A 34 -4.09 -6.05 21.15
CA VAL A 34 -4.10 -5.54 19.77
C VAL A 34 -5.20 -4.50 19.64
N VAL A 35 -4.89 -3.39 18.98
CA VAL A 35 -5.87 -2.36 18.61
C VAL A 35 -6.07 -2.39 17.08
N THR A 36 -7.30 -2.52 16.64
CA THR A 36 -7.63 -2.55 15.21
C THR A 36 -8.92 -1.79 14.91
N MET A 37 -9.25 -1.62 13.63
CA MET A 37 -10.49 -0.97 13.22
C MET A 37 -11.73 -1.79 13.63
N PRO A 38 -12.86 -1.13 13.94
CA PRO A 38 -14.14 -1.81 14.15
C PRO A 38 -14.53 -2.68 12.97
N ASP A 39 -15.23 -3.78 13.24
CA ASP A 39 -15.81 -4.63 12.20
C ASP A 39 -16.76 -3.83 11.34
N LYS A 40 -16.77 -4.09 10.04
CA LYS A 40 -17.63 -3.40 9.07
C LYS A 40 -18.71 -4.35 8.56
N PRO A 41 -19.94 -3.89 8.34
CA PRO A 41 -20.93 -4.69 7.63
C PRO A 41 -20.42 -5.03 6.23
N ALA A 42 -20.42 -6.31 5.87
CA ALA A 42 -19.99 -6.79 4.56
C ALA A 42 -21.20 -7.17 3.70
N GLY A 43 -21.42 -6.45 2.60
CA GLY A 43 -22.28 -6.84 1.50
C GLY A 43 -23.75 -7.15 1.85
N ARG A 44 -24.43 -7.89 0.95
CA ARG A 44 -25.81 -8.37 1.12
C ARG A 44 -25.79 -9.63 2.01
N GLY A 45 -25.98 -9.50 3.32
CA GLY A 45 -26.07 -10.70 4.17
C GLY A 45 -25.67 -10.53 5.63
N HIS A 46 -25.49 -9.30 6.15
CA HIS A 46 -25.17 -8.99 7.56
C HIS A 46 -23.92 -9.67 8.16
N ASN A 47 -23.06 -10.26 7.34
CA ASN A 47 -21.78 -10.76 7.82
C ASN A 47 -20.88 -9.59 8.17
N LEU A 48 -20.25 -9.62 9.35
CA LEU A 48 -19.27 -8.63 9.76
C LEU A 48 -17.91 -8.99 9.15
N LEU A 49 -17.32 -8.05 8.42
CA LEU A 49 -15.95 -8.18 7.92
C LEU A 49 -14.98 -7.77 9.04
N GLN A 50 -14.31 -8.77 9.59
CA GLN A 50 -13.25 -8.55 10.57
C GLN A 50 -11.94 -8.19 9.88
N SER A 51 -11.13 -7.35 10.53
CA SER A 51 -9.79 -7.04 10.02
C SER A 51 -8.88 -8.29 10.08
N PRO A 52 -7.91 -8.45 9.17
CA PRO A 52 -6.92 -9.52 9.23
C PRO A 52 -6.18 -9.58 10.58
N VAL A 53 -5.80 -8.43 11.13
CA VAL A 53 -5.16 -8.33 12.45
C VAL A 53 -6.07 -8.84 13.56
N LYS A 54 -7.38 -8.56 13.54
CA LYS A 54 -8.32 -9.14 14.51
C LYS A 54 -8.40 -10.65 14.41
N GLN A 55 -8.53 -11.18 13.19
CA GLN A 55 -8.61 -12.62 12.97
C GLN A 55 -7.38 -13.34 13.52
N TYR A 56 -6.20 -12.79 13.25
CA TYR A 56 -4.95 -13.31 13.79
C TYR A 56 -4.93 -13.24 15.33
N ALA A 57 -5.21 -12.07 15.92
CA ALA A 57 -5.16 -11.89 17.37
C ALA A 57 -6.11 -12.85 18.12
N VAL A 58 -7.33 -13.04 17.60
CA VAL A 58 -8.31 -14.00 18.14
C VAL A 58 -7.75 -15.43 18.06
N SER A 59 -7.11 -15.82 16.96
CA SER A 59 -6.52 -17.16 16.82
C SER A 59 -5.38 -17.43 17.80
N LYS A 60 -4.73 -16.39 18.32
CA LYS A 60 -3.64 -16.47 19.31
C LYS A 60 -4.12 -16.12 20.73
N ASN A 61 -5.42 -15.95 20.96
CA ASN A 61 -6.01 -15.54 22.24
C ASN A 61 -5.46 -14.22 22.79
N ILE A 62 -5.10 -13.29 21.91
CA ILE A 62 -4.65 -11.93 22.27
C ILE A 62 -5.87 -11.03 22.39
N PRO A 63 -6.03 -10.25 23.49
CA PRO A 63 -7.10 -9.27 23.65
C PRO A 63 -7.18 -8.28 22.48
N VAL A 64 -8.39 -8.02 21.96
CA VAL A 64 -8.63 -7.13 20.82
C VAL A 64 -9.47 -5.93 21.24
N LEU A 65 -8.95 -4.74 20.97
CA LEU A 65 -9.63 -3.46 21.18
C LEU A 65 -10.03 -2.85 19.82
N GLN A 66 -11.29 -2.44 19.72
CA GLN A 66 -11.83 -1.88 18.46
C GLN A 66 -12.52 -0.52 18.69
N PRO A 67 -11.81 0.52 19.13
CA PRO A 67 -12.40 1.81 19.41
C PRO A 67 -12.91 2.47 18.11
N VAL A 68 -14.11 3.05 18.17
CA VAL A 68 -14.62 3.93 17.11
C VAL A 68 -13.85 5.25 17.14
N ASN A 69 -13.71 5.81 18.34
CA ASN A 69 -12.98 7.05 18.60
C ASN A 69 -11.74 6.74 19.48
N LEU A 70 -10.55 7.08 18.97
CA LEU A 70 -9.28 6.90 19.71
C LEU A 70 -9.07 7.90 20.85
N LYS A 71 -9.92 8.95 20.95
CA LYS A 71 -9.89 9.94 22.03
C LYS A 71 -10.92 9.66 23.12
N ASP A 72 -11.67 8.58 22.99
CA ASP A 72 -12.66 8.17 23.98
C ASP A 72 -11.98 7.87 25.32
N GLU A 73 -12.50 8.45 26.40
CA GLU A 73 -11.86 8.36 27.72
C GLU A 73 -11.84 6.93 28.25
N ASP A 74 -12.92 6.17 28.08
CA ASP A 74 -13.00 4.77 28.50
C ASP A 74 -11.99 3.92 27.73
N PHE A 75 -11.85 4.16 26.44
CA PHE A 75 -10.83 3.48 25.64
C PHE A 75 -9.41 3.83 26.08
N VAL A 76 -9.13 5.11 26.33
CA VAL A 76 -7.80 5.56 26.77
C VAL A 76 -7.45 4.95 28.12
N GLU A 77 -8.41 4.90 29.05
CA GLU A 77 -8.22 4.28 30.36
C GLU A 77 -8.04 2.75 30.25
N GLN A 78 -8.84 2.08 29.44
CA GLN A 78 -8.67 0.67 29.13
C GLN A 78 -7.29 0.39 28.53
N LEU A 79 -6.83 1.21 27.58
CA LEU A 79 -5.51 1.06 26.98
C LEU A 79 -4.39 1.22 28.01
N ARG A 80 -4.53 2.20 28.91
CA ARG A 80 -3.59 2.44 30.03
C ARG A 80 -3.53 1.28 31.01
N SER A 81 -4.65 0.62 31.26
CA SER A 81 -4.72 -0.50 32.22
C SER A 81 -3.87 -1.71 31.85
N TYR A 82 -3.50 -1.88 30.57
CA TYR A 82 -2.57 -2.93 30.13
C TYR A 82 -1.13 -2.68 30.60
N GLY A 83 -0.77 -1.45 30.99
CA GLY A 83 0.56 -1.10 31.44
C GLY A 83 1.65 -1.43 30.41
N ALA A 84 1.37 -1.20 29.13
CA ALA A 84 2.30 -1.50 28.06
C ALA A 84 3.52 -0.57 28.08
N ASP A 85 4.67 -1.16 27.82
CA ASP A 85 5.95 -0.45 27.76
C ASP A 85 6.21 0.22 26.41
N LEU A 86 5.65 -0.36 25.35
CA LEU A 86 5.93 0.02 23.97
C LEU A 86 4.68 -0.17 23.11
N PHE A 87 4.45 0.77 22.19
CA PHE A 87 3.46 0.59 21.14
C PHE A 87 4.14 0.39 19.79
N VAL A 88 3.63 -0.59 19.02
CA VAL A 88 4.05 -0.87 17.64
C VAL A 88 2.88 -0.57 16.72
N VAL A 89 3.09 0.33 15.76
CA VAL A 89 2.06 0.80 14.83
C VAL A 89 2.43 0.38 13.41
N ILE A 90 1.54 -0.33 12.74
CA ILE A 90 1.75 -0.76 11.34
C ILE A 90 0.43 -0.62 10.57
N ALA A 91 0.42 0.22 9.54
CA ALA A 91 -0.74 0.43 8.68
C ALA A 91 -2.04 0.67 9.48
N PHE A 92 -1.99 1.66 10.36
CA PHE A 92 -3.10 2.06 11.20
C PHE A 92 -3.50 3.52 10.92
N ARG A 93 -4.65 3.94 11.45
CA ARG A 93 -5.09 5.34 11.38
C ARG A 93 -4.25 6.24 12.30
N MET A 94 -4.27 7.54 12.04
CA MET A 94 -3.56 8.53 12.85
C MET A 94 -3.93 8.40 14.34
N LEU A 95 -2.91 8.34 15.20
CA LEU A 95 -3.06 8.26 16.64
C LEU A 95 -3.12 9.67 17.27
N PRO A 96 -4.05 9.94 18.17
CA PRO A 96 -4.01 11.15 18.98
C PRO A 96 -2.84 11.10 19.97
N GLU A 97 -2.38 12.27 20.37
CA GLU A 97 -1.22 12.44 21.25
C GLU A 97 -1.37 11.70 22.58
N VAL A 98 -2.55 11.75 23.20
CA VAL A 98 -2.89 11.01 24.44
C VAL A 98 -2.68 9.50 24.33
N VAL A 99 -2.70 8.93 23.13
CA VAL A 99 -2.45 7.51 22.88
C VAL A 99 -0.97 7.26 22.60
N TRP A 100 -0.37 7.95 21.60
CA TRP A 100 0.99 7.59 21.20
C TRP A 100 2.08 8.01 22.19
N GLN A 101 1.82 8.94 23.09
CA GLN A 101 2.73 9.30 24.19
C GLN A 101 2.62 8.40 25.42
N MET A 102 1.63 7.50 25.46
CA MET A 102 1.33 6.73 26.66
C MET A 102 2.45 5.78 27.12
N PRO A 103 3.11 4.99 26.23
CA PRO A 103 4.08 4.00 26.65
C PRO A 103 5.45 4.63 26.99
N ARG A 104 6.08 4.16 28.07
CA ARG A 104 7.37 4.71 28.57
C ARG A 104 8.54 4.57 27.59
N LEU A 105 8.52 3.55 26.71
CA LEU A 105 9.55 3.33 25.69
C LEU A 105 9.16 3.95 24.34
N GLY A 106 8.03 4.67 24.29
CA GLY A 106 7.56 5.37 23.10
C GLY A 106 6.69 4.49 22.19
N THR A 107 6.32 5.08 21.09
CA THR A 107 5.52 4.45 20.01
C THR A 107 6.31 4.53 18.73
N PHE A 108 6.62 3.41 18.11
CA PHE A 108 7.23 3.42 16.78
C PHE A 108 6.27 2.92 15.71
N ASN A 109 6.46 3.42 14.50
CA ASN A 109 5.73 3.00 13.30
C ASN A 109 6.69 2.30 12.34
N LEU A 110 6.17 1.30 11.63
CA LEU A 110 6.77 0.75 10.41
C LEU A 110 6.09 1.42 9.22
N HIS A 111 6.85 2.19 8.45
CA HIS A 111 6.40 2.87 7.24
C HIS A 111 6.98 2.21 5.99
N ALA A 112 6.17 2.06 4.95
CA ALA A 112 6.53 1.32 3.75
C ALA A 112 7.21 2.21 2.69
N SER A 113 8.21 2.99 3.11
CA SER A 113 9.13 3.72 2.25
C SER A 113 10.48 3.93 2.93
N LEU A 114 11.46 4.44 2.18
CA LEU A 114 12.71 4.94 2.72
C LEU A 114 12.52 6.42 3.12
N LEU A 115 12.03 6.67 4.35
CA LEU A 115 11.86 8.04 4.83
C LEU A 115 13.18 8.82 4.76
N PRO A 116 13.16 10.12 4.39
CA PRO A 116 12.00 11.04 4.33
C PRO A 116 11.14 10.96 3.08
N ASP A 117 11.45 10.13 2.07
CA ASP A 117 10.66 10.04 0.85
C ASP A 117 9.34 9.31 1.08
N TYR A 118 8.27 9.74 0.40
CA TYR A 118 6.95 9.12 0.44
C TYR A 118 6.29 9.10 1.83
N ARG A 119 6.38 10.19 2.59
CA ARG A 119 5.51 10.39 3.75
C ARG A 119 4.06 10.41 3.32
N GLY A 120 3.17 9.71 4.05
CA GLY A 120 1.74 9.74 3.80
C GLY A 120 1.08 8.36 3.65
N ALA A 121 -0.07 8.33 2.95
CA ALA A 121 -1.01 7.21 3.03
C ALA A 121 -0.75 6.05 2.05
N ALA A 122 0.00 6.27 0.96
CA ALA A 122 0.17 5.29 -0.12
C ALA A 122 1.61 5.19 -0.65
N PRO A 123 2.62 5.03 0.23
CA PRO A 123 4.04 5.09 -0.14
C PRO A 123 4.42 4.07 -1.21
N ILE A 124 3.93 2.82 -1.12
CA ILE A 124 4.25 1.76 -2.07
C ILE A 124 3.72 2.09 -3.46
N ASN A 125 2.46 2.55 -3.54
CA ASN A 125 1.86 2.92 -4.82
C ASN A 125 2.66 4.03 -5.50
N TRP A 126 3.00 5.09 -4.77
CA TRP A 126 3.68 6.25 -5.35
C TRP A 126 5.11 5.95 -5.77
N ALA A 127 5.83 5.07 -5.07
CA ALA A 127 7.15 4.62 -5.51
C ALA A 127 7.07 3.92 -6.90
N VAL A 128 6.08 3.05 -7.09
CA VAL A 128 5.88 2.36 -8.37
C VAL A 128 5.35 3.30 -9.45
N ILE A 129 4.36 4.16 -9.13
CA ILE A 129 3.79 5.15 -10.08
C ILE A 129 4.86 6.11 -10.59
N ASN A 130 5.79 6.53 -9.72
CA ASN A 130 6.88 7.44 -10.09
C ASN A 130 8.03 6.73 -10.83
N GLY A 131 7.96 5.41 -11.01
CA GLY A 131 8.96 4.64 -11.75
C GLY A 131 10.27 4.44 -10.99
N ASP A 132 10.23 4.49 -9.66
CA ASP A 132 11.42 4.22 -8.86
C ASP A 132 11.90 2.79 -9.06
N THR A 133 13.21 2.61 -9.04
CA THR A 133 13.86 1.29 -9.11
C THR A 133 14.18 0.71 -7.74
N LYS A 134 13.95 1.48 -6.67
CA LYS A 134 14.26 1.11 -5.29
C LYS A 134 13.27 1.75 -4.33
N THR A 135 12.86 0.99 -3.34
CA THR A 135 12.07 1.46 -2.20
C THR A 135 12.49 0.75 -0.93
N GLY A 136 11.72 0.79 0.14
CA GLY A 136 12.05 0.08 1.37
C GLY A 136 11.04 0.27 2.47
N VAL A 137 11.47 -0.04 3.68
CA VAL A 137 10.73 0.13 4.92
C VAL A 137 11.57 0.90 5.91
N THR A 138 10.91 1.68 6.76
CA THR A 138 11.53 2.49 7.81
C THR A 138 10.80 2.30 9.13
N THR A 139 11.52 2.00 10.21
CA THR A 139 10.99 2.15 11.57
C THR A 139 11.40 3.50 12.14
N PHE A 140 10.48 4.21 12.78
CA PHE A 140 10.71 5.53 13.35
C PHE A 140 9.76 5.78 14.53
N PHE A 141 10.17 6.60 15.50
CA PHE A 141 9.30 7.01 16.60
C PHE A 141 8.28 8.05 16.15
N LEU A 142 7.04 7.93 16.64
CA LEU A 142 6.01 8.92 16.35
C LEU A 142 6.35 10.28 16.98
N LYS A 143 6.03 11.33 16.24
CA LYS A 143 6.03 12.75 16.66
C LYS A 143 4.69 13.38 16.31
N HIS A 144 4.51 14.63 16.67
CA HIS A 144 3.27 15.36 16.43
C HIS A 144 2.91 15.46 14.92
N GLU A 145 3.93 15.68 14.08
CA GLU A 145 3.75 15.73 12.62
C GLU A 145 3.79 14.33 12.00
N ILE A 146 2.96 14.12 10.96
CA ILE A 146 2.81 12.82 10.30
C ILE A 146 4.14 12.40 9.65
N ASP A 147 4.59 11.19 9.98
CA ASP A 147 5.75 10.51 9.41
C ASP A 147 7.08 11.33 9.45
N THR A 148 7.23 12.24 10.44
CA THR A 148 8.43 13.10 10.58
C THR A 148 9.37 12.69 11.70
N GLY A 149 9.02 11.66 12.47
CA GLY A 149 9.80 11.21 13.61
C GLY A 149 11.20 10.70 13.25
N ASP A 150 12.05 10.58 14.28
CA ASP A 150 13.44 10.16 14.10
C ASP A 150 13.49 8.69 13.70
N VAL A 151 14.27 8.40 12.67
CA VAL A 151 14.46 7.09 12.09
C VAL A 151 15.25 6.20 13.05
N ILE A 152 14.75 5.00 13.30
CA ILE A 152 15.44 3.96 14.08
C ILE A 152 16.29 3.11 13.13
N ASP A 153 15.67 2.62 12.06
CA ASP A 153 16.37 1.79 11.07
C ASP A 153 15.63 1.78 9.74
N ARG A 154 16.32 1.39 8.66
CA ARG A 154 15.75 1.27 7.32
C ARG A 154 16.28 0.03 6.62
N MET A 155 15.46 -0.58 5.78
CA MET A 155 15.86 -1.65 4.88
C MET A 155 15.28 -1.40 3.50
N SER A 156 16.09 -1.60 2.46
CA SER A 156 15.71 -1.33 1.07
C SER A 156 15.49 -2.60 0.25
N VAL A 157 14.70 -2.46 -0.81
CA VAL A 157 14.43 -3.50 -1.80
C VAL A 157 14.35 -2.89 -3.20
N GLU A 158 14.79 -3.64 -4.21
CA GLU A 158 14.67 -3.23 -5.61
C GLU A 158 13.23 -3.38 -6.11
N ILE A 159 12.82 -2.48 -7.00
CA ILE A 159 11.59 -2.56 -7.79
C ILE A 159 12.00 -2.95 -9.21
N ASN A 160 11.64 -4.15 -9.64
CA ASN A 160 11.92 -4.59 -10.99
C ASN A 160 11.01 -3.89 -12.02
N PRO A 161 11.42 -3.79 -13.28
CA PRO A 161 10.63 -3.11 -14.32
C PRO A 161 9.20 -3.63 -14.48
N GLU A 162 9.00 -4.93 -14.29
CA GLU A 162 7.69 -5.59 -14.44
C GLU A 162 6.90 -5.72 -13.13
N ASP A 163 7.48 -5.32 -11.99
CA ASP A 163 6.78 -5.40 -10.70
C ASP A 163 5.58 -4.46 -10.68
N ASN A 164 4.45 -4.96 -10.23
CA ASN A 164 3.30 -4.16 -9.86
C ASN A 164 3.31 -3.85 -8.34
N VAL A 165 2.40 -2.99 -7.88
CA VAL A 165 2.35 -2.61 -6.46
C VAL A 165 2.06 -3.80 -5.54
N GLY A 166 1.37 -4.84 -5.99
CA GLY A 166 1.14 -6.07 -5.21
C GLY A 166 2.45 -6.83 -4.97
N ASP A 167 3.29 -7.00 -6.00
CA ASP A 167 4.59 -7.67 -5.88
C ASP A 167 5.52 -6.93 -4.91
N VAL A 168 5.55 -5.60 -4.99
CA VAL A 168 6.35 -4.76 -4.10
C VAL A 168 5.80 -4.79 -2.68
N HIS A 169 4.46 -4.74 -2.51
CA HIS A 169 3.78 -4.84 -1.22
C HIS A 169 4.18 -6.12 -0.47
N ASP A 170 4.12 -7.27 -1.15
CA ASP A 170 4.41 -8.56 -0.51
C ASP A 170 5.87 -8.66 -0.07
N ARG A 171 6.81 -8.15 -0.87
CA ARG A 171 8.22 -8.07 -0.48
C ARG A 171 8.45 -7.12 0.69
N LEU A 172 7.79 -5.95 0.71
CA LEU A 172 7.91 -4.99 1.80
C LEU A 172 7.24 -5.48 3.09
N MET A 173 6.19 -6.28 2.99
CA MET A 173 5.53 -6.90 4.14
C MET A 173 6.50 -7.80 4.91
N SER A 174 7.18 -8.72 4.22
CA SER A 174 8.19 -9.60 4.83
C SER A 174 9.40 -8.83 5.35
N LEU A 175 9.92 -7.89 4.56
CA LEU A 175 11.06 -7.05 4.94
C LEU A 175 10.74 -6.19 6.16
N GLY A 176 9.52 -5.65 6.22
CA GLY A 176 9.03 -4.84 7.33
C GLY A 176 8.88 -5.63 8.62
N ALA A 177 8.45 -6.88 8.52
CA ALA A 177 8.35 -7.77 9.66
C ALA A 177 9.74 -8.09 10.26
N ASP A 178 10.76 -8.32 9.40
CA ASP A 178 12.15 -8.49 9.83
C ASP A 178 12.71 -7.22 10.48
N LEU A 179 12.45 -6.05 9.88
CA LEU A 179 12.88 -4.77 10.43
C LEU A 179 12.21 -4.48 11.79
N THR A 180 10.95 -4.84 11.94
CA THR A 180 10.21 -4.71 13.21
C THR A 180 10.88 -5.53 14.32
N LEU A 181 11.23 -6.80 14.06
CA LEU A 181 11.97 -7.63 15.03
C LEU A 181 13.34 -7.05 15.35
N LYS A 182 14.08 -6.59 14.36
CA LYS A 182 15.38 -5.95 14.57
C LYS A 182 15.25 -4.71 15.45
N THR A 183 14.22 -3.90 15.23
CA THR A 183 13.92 -2.72 16.08
C THR A 183 13.62 -3.10 17.51
N LEU A 184 12.78 -4.12 17.72
CA LEU A 184 12.48 -4.65 19.06
C LEU A 184 13.73 -5.18 19.77
N GLY A 185 14.62 -5.87 19.04
CA GLY A 185 15.90 -6.32 19.57
C GLY A 185 16.76 -5.17 20.10
N LYS A 186 16.92 -4.10 19.29
CA LYS A 186 17.66 -2.90 19.69
C LYS A 186 17.07 -2.22 20.93
N ILE A 187 15.74 -2.19 21.06
CA ILE A 187 15.06 -1.65 22.24
C ILE A 187 15.37 -2.50 23.48
N LEU A 188 15.31 -3.82 23.37
CA LEU A 188 15.60 -4.73 24.48
C LEU A 188 17.03 -4.65 24.98
N ASP A 189 17.99 -4.59 24.05
CA ASP A 189 19.42 -4.58 24.32
C ASP A 189 19.93 -3.21 24.77
N GLY A 190 19.08 -2.16 24.68
CA GLY A 190 19.46 -0.78 24.98
C GLY A 190 20.46 -0.17 23.99
N THR A 191 20.56 -0.75 22.80
CA THR A 191 21.47 -0.32 21.71
C THR A 191 20.77 0.56 20.66
N LEU A 192 19.54 0.98 20.97
CA LEU A 192 18.74 1.76 20.06
C LEU A 192 19.33 3.16 19.88
N GLU A 193 19.65 3.50 18.64
CA GLU A 193 20.03 4.84 18.21
C GLU A 193 19.03 5.36 17.21
N THR A 194 18.73 6.64 17.25
CA THR A 194 17.85 7.30 16.30
C THR A 194 18.59 8.40 15.54
N LYS A 195 18.17 8.64 14.30
CA LYS A 195 18.70 9.72 13.47
C LYS A 195 17.53 10.59 12.96
N PRO A 196 17.69 11.93 12.97
CA PRO A 196 16.69 12.79 12.35
C PRO A 196 16.61 12.48 10.84
N GLN A 197 15.43 12.62 10.25
CA GLN A 197 15.25 12.32 8.82
C GLN A 197 16.13 13.22 7.92
N SER A 198 16.52 14.40 8.39
CA SER A 198 17.48 15.27 7.70
C SER A 198 18.86 14.64 7.49
N ALA A 199 19.24 13.65 8.30
CA ALA A 199 20.49 12.90 8.10
C ALA A 199 20.49 12.02 6.83
N PHE A 200 19.34 11.89 6.17
CA PHE A 200 19.16 11.14 4.92
C PHE A 200 18.84 12.05 3.73
N ALA A 201 19.02 13.37 3.86
CA ALA A 201 18.70 14.35 2.82
C ALA A 201 19.51 14.15 1.53
N ASP A 202 20.76 13.68 1.65
CA ASP A 202 21.61 13.40 0.48
C ASP A 202 21.10 12.21 -0.37
N GLU A 203 20.33 11.31 0.23
CA GLU A 203 19.72 10.18 -0.49
C GLU A 203 18.43 10.60 -1.21
N CYS A 204 17.81 11.70 -0.82
CA CYS A 204 16.57 12.21 -1.39
C CYS A 204 16.63 13.74 -1.50
N GLN A 205 16.98 14.24 -2.68
CA GLN A 205 17.16 15.70 -2.91
C GLN A 205 15.90 16.53 -2.62
N SER A 206 14.71 15.95 -2.79
CA SER A 206 13.43 16.57 -2.51
C SER A 206 12.41 15.49 -2.13
N PRO A 207 12.10 15.32 -0.85
CA PRO A 207 11.14 14.31 -0.41
C PRO A 207 9.78 14.46 -1.09
N ARG A 208 9.34 13.39 -1.74
CA ARG A 208 8.05 13.34 -2.44
C ARG A 208 6.96 12.89 -1.48
N PRO A 209 5.76 13.49 -1.53
CA PRO A 209 4.63 13.03 -0.72
C PRO A 209 4.00 11.77 -1.31
N ALA A 210 3.34 10.99 -0.44
CA ALA A 210 2.53 9.84 -0.83
C ALA A 210 1.06 10.04 -0.42
N PRO A 211 0.31 10.94 -1.08
CA PRO A 211 -1.07 11.19 -0.73
C PRO A 211 -1.94 9.96 -0.94
N LYS A 212 -3.09 9.96 -0.30
CA LYS A 212 -4.09 8.90 -0.47
C LYS A 212 -4.51 8.79 -1.94
N ILE A 213 -4.61 7.57 -2.44
CA ILE A 213 -5.12 7.27 -3.77
C ILE A 213 -6.65 7.38 -3.76
N PHE A 214 -7.19 8.26 -4.60
CA PHE A 214 -8.62 8.43 -4.83
C PHE A 214 -9.01 7.82 -6.18
N LYS A 215 -10.31 7.70 -6.42
CA LYS A 215 -10.81 7.16 -7.69
C LYS A 215 -10.30 7.96 -8.90
N GLU A 216 -10.25 9.28 -8.77
CA GLU A 216 -9.78 10.21 -9.79
C GLU A 216 -8.29 10.01 -10.13
N THR A 217 -7.47 9.73 -9.11
CA THR A 217 -6.05 9.39 -9.29
C THR A 217 -5.85 8.13 -10.16
N CYS A 218 -6.83 7.23 -10.16
CA CYS A 218 -6.76 5.98 -10.91
C CYS A 218 -7.22 6.13 -12.37
N HIS A 219 -7.75 7.28 -12.77
CA HIS A 219 -8.15 7.55 -14.14
C HIS A 219 -6.91 7.75 -15.02
N VAL A 220 -6.84 7.04 -16.14
CA VAL A 220 -5.69 7.11 -17.04
C VAL A 220 -5.76 8.36 -17.90
N ASP A 221 -4.77 9.23 -17.82
CA ASP A 221 -4.54 10.30 -18.77
C ASP A 221 -3.61 9.80 -19.91
N TRP A 222 -4.20 9.47 -21.03
CA TRP A 222 -3.49 8.96 -22.20
C TRP A 222 -2.59 10.00 -22.89
N ASN A 223 -2.70 11.29 -22.54
CA ASN A 223 -1.80 12.34 -23.03
C ASN A 223 -0.43 12.31 -22.34
N ARG A 224 -0.24 11.49 -21.33
CA ARG A 224 1.05 11.29 -20.68
C ARG A 224 1.96 10.38 -21.51
N SER A 225 3.23 10.30 -21.12
CA SER A 225 4.19 9.38 -21.75
C SER A 225 3.78 7.91 -21.57
N VAL A 226 4.20 7.06 -22.48
CA VAL A 226 3.93 5.61 -22.40
C VAL A 226 4.51 5.00 -21.11
N VAL A 227 5.64 5.51 -20.64
CA VAL A 227 6.27 5.09 -19.38
C VAL A 227 5.42 5.50 -18.18
N ASP A 228 4.93 6.74 -18.15
CA ASP A 228 4.09 7.22 -17.06
C ASP A 228 2.77 6.43 -16.96
N VAL A 229 2.12 6.16 -18.10
CA VAL A 229 0.89 5.37 -18.12
C VAL A 229 1.15 3.93 -17.69
N HIS A 230 2.25 3.32 -18.15
CA HIS A 230 2.66 1.99 -17.72
C HIS A 230 2.90 1.94 -16.21
N ASN A 231 3.63 2.89 -15.67
CA ASN A 231 3.91 2.98 -14.24
C ASN A 231 2.64 3.24 -13.40
N LEU A 232 1.70 4.06 -13.91
CA LEU A 232 0.40 4.26 -13.26
C LEU A 232 -0.36 2.93 -13.17
N VAL A 233 -0.43 2.17 -14.27
CA VAL A 233 -1.15 0.88 -14.29
C VAL A 233 -0.53 -0.09 -13.29
N ARG A 234 0.78 -0.32 -13.33
CA ARG A 234 1.45 -1.26 -12.42
C ARG A 234 1.43 -0.77 -10.97
N GLY A 235 1.52 0.55 -10.72
CA GLY A 235 1.46 1.14 -9.38
C GLY A 235 0.06 1.11 -8.75
N LEU A 236 -0.97 0.78 -9.52
CA LEU A 236 -2.34 0.61 -9.05
C LEU A 236 -2.84 -0.85 -9.14
N SER A 237 -2.07 -1.77 -9.70
CA SER A 237 -2.44 -3.19 -9.86
C SER A 237 -1.92 -4.04 -8.69
N PRO A 238 -2.71 -4.97 -8.14
CA PRO A 238 -4.07 -5.37 -8.58
C PRO A 238 -5.21 -4.49 -8.03
N TYR A 239 -4.94 -3.60 -7.08
CA TYR A 239 -5.94 -2.75 -6.45
C TYR A 239 -5.36 -1.37 -6.13
N PRO A 240 -6.15 -0.28 -6.38
CA PRO A 240 -7.54 -0.21 -6.84
C PRO A 240 -7.75 -0.46 -8.34
N ALA A 241 -6.70 -0.58 -9.12
CA ALA A 241 -6.57 -0.67 -10.56
C ALA A 241 -6.79 0.68 -11.30
N ALA A 242 -5.97 0.92 -12.30
CA ALA A 242 -6.18 2.02 -13.24
C ALA A 242 -7.45 1.79 -14.06
N TRP A 243 -8.13 2.87 -14.46
CA TRP A 243 -9.37 2.75 -15.23
C TRP A 243 -9.50 3.85 -16.29
N SER A 244 -10.32 3.57 -17.30
CA SER A 244 -10.69 4.50 -18.36
C SER A 244 -12.13 4.22 -18.80
N ILE A 245 -12.66 5.03 -19.69
CA ILE A 245 -13.98 4.84 -20.33
C ILE A 245 -13.74 4.53 -21.80
N ILE A 246 -14.48 3.55 -22.31
CA ILE A 246 -14.48 3.25 -23.75
C ILE A 246 -15.41 4.25 -24.46
N GLU A 247 -14.87 5.00 -25.39
CA GLU A 247 -15.58 5.76 -26.40
C GLU A 247 -15.50 4.97 -27.71
N ASP A 248 -16.64 4.62 -28.30
CA ASP A 248 -16.70 3.73 -29.47
C ASP A 248 -17.99 4.00 -30.25
N ASP A 249 -17.99 3.75 -31.55
CA ASP A 249 -19.21 3.78 -32.36
C ASP A 249 -20.08 2.50 -32.22
N GLY A 250 -19.63 1.59 -31.36
CA GLY A 250 -20.27 0.30 -31.13
C GLY A 250 -20.93 0.17 -29.73
N PRO A 251 -21.29 -1.05 -29.33
CA PRO A 251 -22.08 -1.31 -28.12
C PRO A 251 -21.32 -1.12 -26.81
N LEU A 252 -20.01 -0.90 -26.83
CA LEU A 252 -19.18 -0.75 -25.64
C LEU A 252 -18.98 0.69 -25.20
N THR A 253 -19.50 1.68 -25.96
CA THR A 253 -19.37 3.09 -25.60
C THR A 253 -19.94 3.41 -24.23
N GLY A 254 -19.24 4.25 -23.45
CA GLY A 254 -19.59 4.64 -22.09
C GLY A 254 -19.28 3.57 -21.02
N ARG A 255 -18.75 2.39 -21.39
CA ARG A 255 -18.38 1.36 -20.43
C ARG A 255 -17.05 1.68 -19.76
N HIS A 256 -17.02 1.51 -18.43
CA HIS A 256 -15.77 1.56 -17.70
C HIS A 256 -14.93 0.29 -17.95
N VAL A 257 -13.65 0.48 -18.14
CA VAL A 257 -12.65 -0.60 -18.23
C VAL A 257 -11.55 -0.36 -17.22
N LYS A 258 -11.24 -1.37 -16.41
CA LYS A 258 -10.05 -1.41 -15.55
C LYS A 258 -8.90 -2.07 -16.31
N ILE A 259 -7.69 -1.58 -16.09
CA ILE A 259 -6.46 -2.07 -16.73
C ILE A 259 -5.54 -2.56 -15.62
N PHE A 260 -5.08 -3.79 -15.72
CA PHE A 260 -4.26 -4.44 -14.67
C PHE A 260 -2.83 -4.69 -15.10
N GLU A 261 -2.64 -5.05 -16.37
CA GLU A 261 -1.33 -5.40 -16.89
C GLU A 261 -1.15 -4.78 -18.28
N THR A 262 0.02 -4.18 -18.48
CA THR A 262 0.41 -3.53 -19.74
C THR A 262 1.85 -3.86 -20.07
N GLN A 263 2.24 -3.64 -21.31
CA GLN A 263 3.60 -3.75 -21.78
C GLN A 263 3.88 -2.61 -22.75
N ILE A 264 5.02 -1.97 -22.63
CA ILE A 264 5.45 -0.95 -23.58
C ILE A 264 5.77 -1.62 -24.91
N ASP A 265 5.15 -1.13 -26.00
CA ASP A 265 5.44 -1.59 -27.35
C ASP A 265 6.73 -0.93 -27.83
N SER A 266 7.75 -1.76 -28.09
CA SER A 266 9.06 -1.32 -28.58
C SER A 266 9.04 -0.94 -30.09
N SER A 267 7.93 -1.19 -30.80
CA SER A 267 7.84 -0.82 -32.21
C SER A 267 7.70 0.72 -32.36
N SER A 268 8.46 1.29 -33.29
CA SER A 268 8.32 2.71 -33.61
C SER A 268 6.93 2.99 -34.22
N SER A 269 6.18 3.89 -33.58
CA SER A 269 4.85 4.28 -34.02
C SER A 269 4.87 5.75 -34.48
N THR A 270 4.32 6.00 -35.66
CA THR A 270 4.05 7.36 -36.15
C THR A 270 2.56 7.67 -36.09
N ASN A 271 2.21 8.93 -36.05
CA ASN A 271 0.80 9.39 -36.01
C ASN A 271 0.04 8.87 -34.79
N LEU A 272 0.63 9.03 -33.60
CA LEU A 272 0.00 8.70 -32.33
C LEU A 272 -1.19 9.63 -32.07
N ILE A 273 -2.31 9.05 -31.61
CA ILE A 273 -3.50 9.78 -31.15
C ILE A 273 -3.78 9.27 -29.73
N PRO A 274 -3.45 10.02 -28.67
CA PRO A 274 -3.62 9.58 -27.32
C PRO A 274 -5.01 9.00 -27.04
N GLY A 275 -5.06 7.82 -26.44
CA GLY A 275 -6.28 7.06 -26.15
C GLY A 275 -6.81 6.22 -27.32
N ARG A 276 -6.34 6.39 -28.57
CA ARG A 276 -6.77 5.54 -29.68
C ARG A 276 -6.42 4.08 -29.41
N MET A 277 -7.44 3.24 -29.41
CA MET A 277 -7.30 1.79 -29.25
C MET A 277 -7.17 1.11 -30.60
N ILE A 278 -6.17 0.26 -30.76
CA ILE A 278 -5.84 -0.45 -31.99
C ILE A 278 -5.85 -1.95 -31.69
N VAL A 279 -6.65 -2.68 -32.45
CA VAL A 279 -6.63 -4.16 -32.42
C VAL A 279 -5.56 -4.65 -33.38
N ILE A 280 -4.55 -5.34 -32.87
CA ILE A 280 -3.46 -5.92 -33.66
C ILE A 280 -3.70 -7.44 -33.77
N GLY A 281 -3.94 -7.90 -35.00
CA GLY A 281 -4.31 -9.29 -35.22
C GLY A 281 -5.66 -9.65 -34.59
N LYS A 282 -5.71 -10.75 -33.85
CA LYS A 282 -6.94 -11.24 -33.18
C LYS A 282 -6.84 -11.25 -31.65
N ASP A 283 -5.71 -10.90 -31.11
CA ASP A 283 -5.34 -11.22 -29.72
C ASP A 283 -4.68 -10.06 -28.94
N LYS A 284 -4.33 -8.94 -29.61
CA LYS A 284 -3.65 -7.85 -28.95
C LYS A 284 -4.42 -6.55 -29.04
N ILE A 285 -4.39 -5.79 -27.96
CA ILE A 285 -4.92 -4.43 -27.86
C ILE A 285 -3.73 -3.51 -27.59
N ALA A 286 -3.56 -2.53 -28.47
CA ALA A 286 -2.61 -1.44 -28.28
C ALA A 286 -3.35 -0.14 -28.07
N VAL A 287 -2.82 0.75 -27.23
CA VAL A 287 -3.37 2.09 -27.00
C VAL A 287 -2.26 3.11 -27.19
N ASP A 288 -2.53 4.14 -27.95
CA ASP A 288 -1.59 5.25 -28.17
C ASP A 288 -1.50 6.13 -26.92
N CYS A 289 -0.29 6.45 -26.50
CA CYS A 289 0.05 7.52 -25.55
C CYS A 289 0.68 8.70 -26.31
N SER A 290 1.18 9.73 -25.59
CA SER A 290 1.74 10.92 -26.23
C SER A 290 3.00 10.65 -27.08
N ASP A 291 3.82 9.70 -26.67
CA ASP A 291 5.16 9.43 -27.21
C ASP A 291 5.42 7.97 -27.62
N GLY A 292 4.42 7.09 -27.40
CA GLY A 292 4.55 5.68 -27.68
C GLY A 292 3.24 4.92 -27.61
N ARG A 293 3.34 3.62 -27.63
CA ARG A 293 2.20 2.71 -27.63
C ARG A 293 2.29 1.72 -26.50
N LEU A 294 1.16 1.45 -25.84
CA LEU A 294 1.05 0.54 -24.73
C LEU A 294 0.18 -0.66 -25.11
N LEU A 295 0.71 -1.87 -24.96
CA LEU A 295 -0.07 -3.11 -25.12
C LEU A 295 -0.83 -3.40 -23.82
N ILE A 296 -2.13 -3.57 -23.90
CA ILE A 296 -2.94 -4.04 -22.77
C ILE A 296 -2.90 -5.56 -22.75
N LYS A 297 -2.44 -6.14 -21.64
CA LYS A 297 -2.37 -7.58 -21.42
C LYS A 297 -3.57 -8.14 -20.69
N LYS A 298 -4.04 -7.40 -19.66
CA LYS A 298 -5.16 -7.82 -18.81
C LYS A 298 -6.05 -6.64 -18.46
N LEU A 299 -7.33 -6.84 -18.61
CA LEU A 299 -8.36 -5.81 -18.38
C LEU A 299 -9.63 -6.40 -17.78
N GLN A 300 -10.50 -5.50 -17.31
CA GLN A 300 -11.82 -5.86 -16.80
C GLN A 300 -12.86 -4.87 -17.32
N LEU A 301 -13.75 -5.32 -18.16
CA LEU A 301 -14.93 -4.54 -18.53
C LEU A 301 -15.92 -4.48 -17.36
N GLN A 302 -16.57 -3.35 -17.19
CA GLN A 302 -17.60 -3.15 -16.18
C GLN A 302 -18.63 -4.29 -16.16
N GLY A 303 -18.81 -4.92 -14.97
CA GLY A 303 -19.74 -6.03 -14.77
C GLY A 303 -19.21 -7.41 -15.23
N LYS A 304 -17.95 -7.50 -15.67
CA LYS A 304 -17.29 -8.75 -16.04
C LYS A 304 -16.15 -9.07 -15.06
N LYS A 305 -15.58 -10.27 -15.16
CA LYS A 305 -14.33 -10.64 -14.48
C LYS A 305 -13.13 -10.05 -15.24
N ALA A 306 -12.01 -9.92 -14.56
CA ALA A 306 -10.75 -9.59 -15.21
C ALA A 306 -10.33 -10.75 -16.13
N MET A 307 -9.84 -10.42 -17.33
CA MET A 307 -9.50 -11.38 -18.38
C MET A 307 -8.32 -10.89 -19.22
N PRO A 308 -7.58 -11.77 -19.89
CA PRO A 308 -6.57 -11.41 -20.88
C PRO A 308 -7.21 -10.66 -22.08
N ALA A 309 -6.38 -9.87 -22.78
CA ALA A 309 -6.84 -9.06 -23.92
C ALA A 309 -7.41 -9.91 -25.07
N ASP A 310 -6.83 -11.07 -25.35
CA ASP A 310 -7.31 -12.01 -26.39
C ASP A 310 -8.70 -12.56 -26.05
N GLU A 311 -8.97 -12.88 -24.78
CA GLU A 311 -10.28 -13.33 -24.33
C GLU A 311 -11.33 -12.22 -24.46
N PHE A 312 -10.98 -10.99 -24.09
CA PHE A 312 -11.85 -9.82 -24.28
C PHE A 312 -12.21 -9.64 -25.74
N LEU A 313 -11.22 -9.70 -26.67
CA LEU A 313 -11.43 -9.50 -28.10
C LEU A 313 -12.32 -10.55 -28.75
N ARG A 314 -12.37 -11.80 -28.23
CA ARG A 314 -13.28 -12.84 -28.74
C ARG A 314 -14.76 -12.47 -28.59
N GLY A 315 -15.10 -11.66 -27.59
CA GLY A 315 -16.49 -11.25 -27.32
C GLY A 315 -16.79 -9.79 -27.54
N ALA A 316 -15.78 -8.96 -27.82
CA ALA A 316 -15.94 -7.54 -27.98
C ALA A 316 -16.21 -7.14 -29.46
N LYS A 317 -17.24 -6.32 -29.68
CA LYS A 317 -17.47 -5.66 -30.95
C LYS A 317 -17.02 -4.23 -30.82
N LEU A 318 -15.82 -3.93 -31.33
CA LEU A 318 -15.21 -2.61 -31.36
C LEU A 318 -15.31 -2.06 -32.78
N VAL A 319 -15.73 -0.81 -32.94
CA VAL A 319 -15.92 -0.18 -34.26
C VAL A 319 -14.90 0.91 -34.53
N ASN A 320 -14.71 1.82 -33.60
CA ASN A 320 -13.71 2.89 -33.68
C ASN A 320 -13.28 3.28 -32.26
N PRO A 321 -12.69 2.33 -31.51
CA PRO A 321 -12.56 2.46 -30.07
C PRO A 321 -11.46 3.44 -29.66
N ARG A 322 -11.78 4.19 -28.60
CA ARG A 322 -10.87 5.07 -27.89
C ARG A 322 -11.06 4.92 -26.37
N LEU A 323 -10.01 5.08 -25.62
CA LEU A 323 -10.03 5.20 -24.16
C LEU A 323 -9.90 6.68 -23.77
N ILE A 324 -10.83 7.14 -22.93
CA ILE A 324 -10.88 8.51 -22.43
C ILE A 324 -10.91 8.55 -20.92
#